data_eab772f176efb09acfc3f91776cb4f22
#
_entry.id   eab772f176efb09acfc3f91776cb4f22
#
_cell.length_a   1.000
_cell.length_b   1.000
_cell.length_c   1.000
_cell.angle_alpha   90.00
_cell.angle_beta   90.00
_cell.angle_gamma   90.00
#
_symmetry.space_group_name_H-M   'P 1'
#
loop_
_entity.id
_entity.type
_entity.pdbx_description
1 polymer ?
#
loop_
_entity_poly.entity_id
_entity_poly.type
_entity_poly.pdbx_seq_one_letter_code
_entity_poly.pdbx_strand_id
1 'polypeptide(L)'
;LNLIRKGANYGWPLATFGINYSGSEISKRTSLPGMEDPVVQWTPVIAASGLELYHGDQFPRWRGNLFAGGLAGQKVVRIQLNGTAVTRQENLLEGTGRIRDVRAFDDGFLYVLYDSPGKLVRLTPAE
;
A
#
# COMPACT_ATOMS: atom_id res chain seq x y z
N LEU A 1 4.05 -0.88 5.17
CA LEU A 1 4.55 0.41 4.68
C LEU A 1 5.61 0.94 5.63
N ASN A 2 6.79 1.24 5.11
CA ASN A 2 7.92 1.72 5.91
C ASN A 2 8.37 3.10 5.45
N LEU A 3 8.84 3.93 6.38
CA LEU A 3 9.61 5.14 6.07
C LEU A 3 11.08 4.75 5.97
N ILE A 4 11.61 4.69 4.73
CA ILE A 4 12.95 4.18 4.48
C ILE A 4 14.02 5.21 4.86
N ARG A 5 14.98 4.79 5.70
CA ARG A 5 16.15 5.55 6.11
C ARG A 5 17.42 4.78 5.76
N LYS A 6 18.45 5.48 5.31
CA LYS A 6 19.73 4.85 4.96
C LYS A 6 20.33 4.13 6.17
N GLY A 7 20.68 2.86 5.99
CA GLY A 7 21.33 2.03 7.01
C GLY A 7 20.41 1.51 8.12
N ALA A 8 19.11 1.82 8.08
CA ALA A 8 18.16 1.32 9.08
C ALA A 8 17.84 -0.17 8.85
N ASN A 9 17.57 -0.86 9.95
CA ASN A 9 17.11 -2.25 9.96
C ASN A 9 15.60 -2.30 10.21
N TYR A 10 14.84 -2.98 9.34
CA TYR A 10 13.37 -3.10 9.40
C TYR A 10 12.90 -4.46 9.93
N GLY A 11 13.77 -5.18 10.61
CA GLY A 11 13.43 -6.30 11.48
C GLY A 11 13.48 -7.69 10.87
N TRP A 12 13.28 -7.84 9.56
CA TRP A 12 13.20 -9.16 8.94
C TRP A 12 14.50 -9.97 9.08
N PRO A 13 14.45 -11.27 9.45
CA PRO A 13 13.24 -12.05 9.85
C PRO A 13 12.98 -12.04 11.37
N LEU A 14 13.76 -11.29 12.16
CA LEU A 14 13.76 -11.33 13.63
C LEU A 14 12.52 -10.66 14.24
N ALA A 15 11.99 -9.63 13.57
CA ALA A 15 10.76 -8.96 13.93
C ALA A 15 9.88 -8.82 12.69
N THR A 16 8.65 -9.33 12.73
CA THR A 16 7.72 -9.28 11.59
C THR A 16 6.30 -9.59 12.04
N PHE A 17 5.31 -9.02 11.31
CA PHE A 17 3.89 -9.41 11.41
C PHE A 17 3.52 -10.57 10.47
N GLY A 18 4.47 -10.99 9.62
CA GLY A 18 4.25 -12.05 8.63
C GLY A 18 4.28 -13.45 9.23
N ILE A 19 3.64 -14.36 8.52
CA ILE A 19 3.67 -15.80 8.76
C ILE A 19 4.17 -16.52 7.51
N ASN A 20 4.66 -17.73 7.65
CA ASN A 20 5.02 -18.60 6.53
C ASN A 20 3.76 -19.01 5.73
N TYR A 21 3.93 -19.41 4.48
CA TYR A 21 2.84 -19.96 3.66
C TYR A 21 2.21 -21.24 4.25
N SER A 22 2.96 -21.95 5.10
CA SER A 22 2.46 -23.08 5.88
C SER A 22 1.54 -22.68 7.04
N GLY A 23 1.45 -21.37 7.34
CA GLY A 23 0.73 -20.85 8.51
C GLY A 23 1.56 -20.79 9.79
N SER A 24 2.80 -21.31 9.79
CA SER A 24 3.69 -21.22 10.96
C SER A 24 4.24 -19.82 11.17
N GLU A 25 4.50 -19.44 12.42
CA GLU A 25 5.12 -18.15 12.74
C GLU A 25 6.54 -18.07 12.17
N ILE A 26 6.91 -16.87 11.65
CA ILE A 26 8.30 -16.56 11.28
C ILE A 26 9.04 -16.08 12.53
N SER A 27 8.42 -15.21 13.31
CA SER A 27 8.94 -14.68 14.56
C SER A 27 7.81 -14.46 15.55
N LYS A 28 8.11 -14.67 16.84
CA LYS A 28 7.21 -14.30 17.95
C LYS A 28 7.21 -12.79 18.24
N ARG A 29 8.07 -12.02 17.58
CA ARG A 29 8.28 -10.60 17.82
C ARG A 29 7.86 -9.79 16.61
N THR A 30 7.14 -8.71 16.85
CA THR A 30 6.71 -7.77 15.83
C THR A 30 7.54 -6.47 15.84
N SER A 31 8.27 -6.25 16.93
CA SER A 31 9.17 -5.10 17.14
C SER A 31 10.37 -5.51 17.97
N LEU A 32 11.51 -4.88 17.75
CA LEU A 32 12.75 -5.08 18.50
C LEU A 32 13.53 -3.76 18.65
N PRO A 33 14.23 -3.54 19.77
CA PRO A 33 15.10 -2.37 19.93
C PRO A 33 16.15 -2.29 18.81
N GLY A 34 16.35 -1.09 18.27
CA GLY A 34 17.30 -0.83 17.17
C GLY A 34 16.78 -1.23 15.78
N MET A 35 15.53 -1.60 15.67
CA MET A 35 14.85 -1.86 14.40
C MET A 35 13.70 -0.87 14.21
N GLU A 36 13.46 -0.47 12.95
CA GLU A 36 12.40 0.47 12.59
C GLU A 36 11.08 -0.28 12.39
N ASP A 37 10.05 0.16 13.09
CA ASP A 37 8.70 -0.37 12.92
C ASP A 37 8.03 0.21 11.66
N PRO A 38 7.12 -0.52 11.00
CA PRO A 38 6.36 0.00 9.88
C PRO A 38 5.40 1.10 10.34
N VAL A 39 5.16 2.11 9.47
CA VAL A 39 4.14 3.15 9.71
C VAL A 39 2.72 2.64 9.48
N VAL A 40 2.56 1.60 8.67
CA VAL A 40 1.32 0.83 8.48
C VAL A 40 1.67 -0.64 8.29
N GLN A 41 0.88 -1.49 8.91
CA GLN A 41 0.86 -2.93 8.61
C GLN A 41 -0.57 -3.39 8.31
N TRP A 42 -0.71 -4.40 7.47
CA TRP A 42 -2.00 -5.00 7.14
C TRP A 42 -2.03 -6.48 7.56
N THR A 43 -2.99 -6.82 8.41
CA THR A 43 -3.29 -8.20 8.79
C THR A 43 -4.79 -8.46 8.58
N PRO A 44 -5.16 -9.39 7.70
CA PRO A 44 -4.27 -10.17 6.83
C PRO A 44 -3.52 -9.31 5.82
N VAL A 45 -2.37 -9.82 5.36
CA VAL A 45 -1.54 -9.13 4.36
C VAL A 45 -2.33 -8.95 3.05
N ILE A 46 -2.25 -7.76 2.48
CA ILE A 46 -2.93 -7.44 1.21
C ILE A 46 -2.15 -7.96 -0.02
N ALA A 47 -0.96 -8.52 0.16
CA ALA A 47 0.02 -8.79 -0.90
C ALA A 47 0.27 -7.52 -1.72
N ALA A 48 0.86 -6.52 -1.07
CA ALA A 48 1.14 -5.20 -1.65
C ALA A 48 1.96 -5.33 -2.93
N SER A 49 1.55 -4.64 -3.99
CA SER A 49 2.11 -4.78 -5.34
C SER A 49 2.64 -3.46 -5.90
N GLY A 50 1.84 -2.41 -5.94
CA GLY A 50 2.24 -1.08 -6.40
C GLY A 50 2.10 -0.05 -5.29
N LEU A 51 2.90 1.01 -5.36
CA LEU A 51 2.81 2.16 -4.46
C LEU A 51 3.00 3.44 -5.27
N GLU A 52 2.06 4.37 -5.14
CA GLU A 52 2.08 5.67 -5.82
C GLU A 52 1.87 6.79 -4.82
N LEU A 53 2.69 7.85 -4.89
CA LEU A 53 2.45 9.12 -4.21
C LEU A 53 1.77 10.08 -5.19
N TYR A 54 0.50 10.35 -4.97
CA TYR A 54 -0.31 11.10 -5.92
C TYR A 54 -0.02 12.61 -5.87
N HIS A 55 0.35 13.17 -7.01
CA HIS A 55 0.59 14.61 -7.21
C HIS A 55 -0.29 15.23 -8.31
N GLY A 56 -1.20 14.46 -8.91
CA GLY A 56 -2.08 14.92 -9.96
C GLY A 56 -3.08 15.99 -9.50
N ASP A 57 -3.76 16.59 -10.44
CA ASP A 57 -4.74 17.68 -10.24
C ASP A 57 -6.21 17.24 -10.41
N GLN A 58 -6.45 16.07 -11.00
CA GLN A 58 -7.81 15.54 -11.19
C GLN A 58 -8.52 15.21 -9.89
N PHE A 59 -7.76 14.87 -8.83
CA PHE A 59 -8.29 14.62 -7.49
C PHE A 59 -7.59 15.54 -6.46
N PRO A 60 -7.95 16.83 -6.38
CA PRO A 60 -7.23 17.79 -5.52
C PRO A 60 -7.12 17.36 -4.05
N ARG A 61 -8.17 16.70 -3.52
CA ARG A 61 -8.19 16.20 -2.12
C ARG A 61 -7.32 14.95 -1.89
N TRP A 62 -6.78 14.35 -2.96
CA TRP A 62 -5.89 13.18 -2.88
C TRP A 62 -4.42 13.53 -3.03
N ARG A 63 -4.13 14.80 -3.35
CA ARG A 63 -2.75 15.27 -3.51
C ARG A 63 -1.95 15.03 -2.22
N GLY A 64 -0.76 14.41 -2.35
CA GLY A 64 0.08 14.00 -1.23
C GLY A 64 -0.37 12.72 -0.50
N ASN A 65 -1.43 12.03 -0.98
CA ASN A 65 -1.79 10.73 -0.45
C ASN A 65 -1.02 9.61 -1.17
N LEU A 66 -0.75 8.52 -0.45
CA LEU A 66 -0.22 7.28 -1.02
C LEU A 66 -1.35 6.35 -1.44
N PHE A 67 -1.10 5.57 -2.49
CA PHE A 67 -2.01 4.54 -3.00
C PHE A 67 -1.26 3.23 -3.10
N ALA A 68 -1.66 2.22 -2.33
CA ALA A 68 -1.07 0.90 -2.32
C ALA A 68 -2.01 -0.12 -2.95
N GLY A 69 -1.56 -0.79 -4.02
CA GLY A 69 -2.29 -1.89 -4.64
C GLY A 69 -2.15 -3.19 -3.86
N GLY A 70 -3.20 -3.98 -3.77
CA GLY A 70 -3.22 -5.28 -3.11
C GLY A 70 -3.65 -6.40 -4.04
N LEU A 71 -2.78 -7.41 -4.25
CA LEU A 71 -3.11 -8.60 -5.03
C LEU A 71 -4.08 -9.51 -4.28
N ALA A 72 -3.73 -9.94 -3.06
CA ALA A 72 -4.58 -10.78 -2.24
C ALA A 72 -5.73 -9.97 -1.61
N GLY A 73 -5.48 -8.72 -1.27
CA GLY A 73 -6.50 -7.82 -0.73
C GLY A 73 -7.53 -7.35 -1.74
N GLN A 74 -7.29 -7.52 -3.04
CA GLN A 74 -8.17 -7.14 -4.16
C GLN A 74 -8.75 -5.73 -4.00
N LYS A 75 -7.86 -4.76 -3.68
CA LYS A 75 -8.21 -3.36 -3.44
C LYS A 75 -7.03 -2.45 -3.64
N VAL A 76 -7.31 -1.16 -3.74
CA VAL A 76 -6.33 -0.10 -3.56
C VAL A 76 -6.56 0.52 -2.20
N VAL A 77 -5.53 0.65 -1.38
CA VAL A 77 -5.60 1.37 -0.10
C VAL A 77 -5.08 2.79 -0.32
N ARG A 78 -5.96 3.78 -0.16
CA ARG A 78 -5.55 5.18 -0.08
C ARG A 78 -5.12 5.50 1.34
N ILE A 79 -3.93 6.07 1.49
CA ILE A 79 -3.30 6.38 2.77
C ILE A 79 -3.07 7.88 2.84
N GLN A 80 -3.75 8.53 3.75
CA GLN A 80 -3.61 9.97 3.98
C GLN A 80 -2.49 10.22 4.98
N LEU A 81 -1.59 11.15 4.63
CA LEU A 81 -0.44 11.51 5.42
C LEU A 81 -0.55 12.94 5.97
N ASN A 82 0.02 13.15 7.15
CA ASN A 82 0.42 14.46 7.67
C ASN A 82 1.91 14.39 8.00
N GLY A 83 2.75 14.96 7.13
CA GLY A 83 4.19 14.66 7.14
C GLY A 83 4.43 13.17 6.88
N THR A 84 5.05 12.48 7.83
CA THR A 84 5.29 11.02 7.77
C THR A 84 4.27 10.21 8.57
N ALA A 85 3.35 10.85 9.27
CA ALA A 85 2.32 10.19 10.06
C ALA A 85 1.10 9.83 9.19
N VAL A 86 0.62 8.60 9.32
CA VAL A 86 -0.63 8.16 8.69
C VAL A 86 -1.81 8.63 9.52
N THR A 87 -2.71 9.41 8.91
CA THR A 87 -3.90 9.96 9.58
C THR A 87 -5.18 9.21 9.23
N ARG A 88 -5.25 8.60 8.05
CA ARG A 88 -6.42 7.84 7.58
C ARG A 88 -6.04 6.81 6.52
N GLN A 89 -6.77 5.71 6.51
CA GLN A 89 -6.76 4.75 5.42
C GLN A 89 -8.19 4.56 4.88
N GLU A 90 -8.30 4.36 3.56
CA GLU A 90 -9.56 4.12 2.87
C GLU A 90 -9.35 3.06 1.79
N ASN A 91 -10.26 2.09 1.72
CA ASN A 91 -10.24 1.08 0.67
C ASN A 91 -11.00 1.61 -0.56
N LEU A 92 -10.38 1.50 -1.72
CA LEU A 92 -10.98 1.79 -3.02
C LEU A 92 -11.01 0.50 -3.85
N LEU A 93 -12.00 0.37 -4.75
CA LEU A 93 -12.12 -0.75 -5.67
C LEU A 93 -12.11 -2.12 -4.97
N GLU A 94 -12.71 -2.20 -3.80
CA GLU A 94 -12.70 -3.40 -2.97
C GLU A 94 -13.45 -4.56 -3.65
N GLY A 95 -12.81 -5.75 -3.69
CA GLY A 95 -13.39 -6.94 -4.31
C GLY A 95 -13.45 -6.94 -5.85
N THR A 96 -12.82 -5.95 -6.52
CA THR A 96 -12.93 -5.82 -7.99
C THR A 96 -11.89 -6.63 -8.76
N GLY A 97 -10.96 -7.28 -8.08
CA GLY A 97 -9.91 -8.12 -8.65
C GLY A 97 -8.52 -7.83 -8.08
N ARG A 98 -7.56 -8.63 -8.50
CA ARG A 98 -6.17 -8.56 -8.04
C ARG A 98 -5.47 -7.34 -8.63
N ILE A 99 -5.09 -6.38 -7.80
CA ILE A 99 -4.40 -5.17 -8.23
C ILE A 99 -2.90 -5.46 -8.36
N ARG A 100 -2.35 -5.25 -9.56
CA ARG A 100 -0.93 -5.47 -9.88
C ARG A 100 -0.10 -4.20 -9.70
N ASP A 101 -0.64 -3.05 -10.07
CA ASP A 101 0.05 -1.77 -9.95
C ASP A 101 -0.95 -0.61 -9.88
N VAL A 102 -0.48 0.51 -9.33
CA VAL A 102 -1.21 1.78 -9.27
C VAL A 102 -0.24 2.87 -9.67
N ARG A 103 -0.63 3.74 -10.64
CA ARG A 103 0.22 4.83 -11.14
C ARG A 103 -0.60 6.08 -11.43
N ALA A 104 -0.02 7.23 -11.15
CA ALA A 104 -0.46 8.51 -11.67
C ALA A 104 0.40 8.89 -12.89
N PHE A 105 -0.23 9.52 -13.90
CA PHE A 105 0.46 10.00 -15.08
C PHE A 105 0.29 11.52 -15.21
N ASP A 106 0.94 12.09 -16.24
CA ASP A 106 0.99 13.54 -16.48
C ASP A 106 -0.39 14.16 -16.77
N ASP A 107 -1.38 13.33 -17.15
CA ASP A 107 -2.78 13.75 -17.31
C ASP A 107 -3.52 13.95 -15.97
N GLY A 108 -2.85 13.68 -14.85
CA GLY A 108 -3.37 13.86 -13.50
C GLY A 108 -4.32 12.77 -13.01
N PHE A 109 -4.65 11.77 -13.84
CA PHE A 109 -5.49 10.64 -13.44
C PHE A 109 -4.70 9.54 -12.74
N LEU A 110 -5.42 8.72 -11.97
CA LEU A 110 -4.89 7.52 -11.34
C LEU A 110 -5.30 6.30 -12.17
N TYR A 111 -4.32 5.46 -12.51
CA TYR A 111 -4.50 4.24 -13.28
C TYR A 111 -4.23 3.03 -12.41
N VAL A 112 -5.05 2.02 -12.56
CA VAL A 112 -4.99 0.77 -11.80
C VAL A 112 -4.87 -0.39 -12.76
N LEU A 113 -3.76 -1.12 -12.69
CA LEU A 113 -3.51 -2.33 -13.48
C LEU A 113 -3.95 -3.55 -12.67
N TYR A 114 -4.80 -4.36 -13.27
CA TYR A 114 -5.26 -5.62 -12.69
C TYR A 114 -4.49 -6.81 -13.27
N ASP A 115 -4.06 -7.71 -12.38
CA ASP A 115 -3.49 -9.00 -12.73
C ASP A 115 -4.57 -9.96 -13.23
N SER A 116 -5.69 -10.00 -12.51
CA SER A 116 -6.85 -10.82 -12.85
C SER A 116 -8.15 -10.12 -12.40
N PRO A 117 -9.08 -9.88 -13.34
CA PRO A 117 -8.94 -10.02 -14.78
C PRO A 117 -7.91 -9.03 -15.33
N GLY A 118 -7.21 -9.39 -16.41
CA GLY A 118 -6.21 -8.51 -17.06
C GLY A 118 -6.89 -7.27 -17.66
N LYS A 119 -6.81 -6.12 -16.96
CA LYS A 119 -7.38 -4.84 -17.40
C LYS A 119 -6.62 -3.66 -16.82
N LEU A 120 -6.67 -2.55 -17.54
CA LEU A 120 -6.23 -1.24 -17.07
C LEU A 120 -7.45 -0.35 -16.86
N VAL A 121 -7.57 0.23 -15.67
CA VAL A 121 -8.69 1.11 -15.31
C VAL A 121 -8.13 2.49 -15.01
N ARG A 122 -8.73 3.53 -15.60
CA ARG A 122 -8.50 4.92 -15.25
C ARG A 122 -9.59 5.37 -14.28
N LEU A 123 -9.22 5.92 -13.14
CA LEU A 123 -10.14 6.56 -12.22
C LEU A 123 -10.41 8.00 -12.68
N THR A 124 -11.68 8.39 -12.69
CA THR A 124 -12.12 9.76 -12.99
C THR A 124 -12.91 10.29 -11.78
N PRO A 125 -12.91 11.62 -11.53
CA PRO A 125 -13.81 12.20 -10.54
C PRO A 125 -15.27 11.84 -10.86
N ALA A 126 -16.08 11.61 -9.82
CA ALA A 126 -17.53 11.53 -9.99
C ALA A 126 -18.08 12.92 -10.35
N GLU A 127 -19.07 12.96 -11.24
CA GLU A 127 -19.81 14.17 -11.58
C GLU A 127 -20.63 14.70 -10.39
#